data_63a960a1f8f9cfa11f404c5d938cbed2
#
_entry.id   63a960a1f8f9cfa11f404c5d938cbed2
#
_cell.length_a   1.000
_cell.length_b   1.000
_cell.length_c   1.000
_cell.angle_alpha   90.00
_cell.angle_beta   90.00
_cell.angle_gamma   90.00
#
_symmetry.space_group_name_H-M   'P 1'
#
loop_
_entity.id
_entity.type
_entity.pdbx_description
1 polymer ?
#
loop_
_entity_poly.entity_id
_entity_poly.type
_entity_poly.pdbx_seq_one_letter_code
_entity_poly.pdbx_strand_id
1 'polypeptide(L)'
;MTGHELYDGLKRIAEAQEATMRQCRIMVAGFKATGEQDIRYMDGFMDGLLDFMDQGSDTEQLYREYLAYISSFNPEEGKRRFLDLEDSQGYWTPAVIAAGMVAREVHQGQKDKGGNDYFESHLLPVAQSGFTWKEKIVGFLHDAIEDTDYTIEALFRKIEDTLRKLSTSEDEAWKEEFDMMPFPGESIYFPSDDDWQEMGDALAILNYHTAPNREEYIKRFGENQLALRVKLNDMRNNMDISRIPSPTPKDYERLERYKSEYKVLLDMLPPIDLSVNLE
;
A
#
# COMPACT_ATOMS: atom_id res chain seq x y z
N MET A 1 -21.77 29.05 14.44
CA MET A 1 -22.48 27.78 14.33
C MET A 1 -22.78 27.28 15.71
N THR A 2 -24.04 27.10 16.03
CA THR A 2 -24.48 26.59 17.33
C THR A 2 -24.29 25.07 17.39
N GLY A 3 -24.19 24.49 18.61
CA GLY A 3 -24.07 23.03 18.74
C GLY A 3 -25.25 22.27 18.11
N HIS A 4 -26.43 22.90 18.02
CA HIS A 4 -27.60 22.32 17.36
C HIS A 4 -27.44 22.28 15.81
N GLU A 5 -26.95 23.37 15.24
CA GLU A 5 -26.69 23.45 13.80
C GLU A 5 -25.60 22.41 13.36
N LEU A 6 -24.59 22.21 14.22
CA LEU A 6 -23.56 21.18 13.98
C LEU A 6 -24.15 19.77 14.04
N TYR A 7 -24.97 19.48 15.05
CA TYR A 7 -25.62 18.19 15.21
C TYR A 7 -26.56 17.87 14.05
N ASP A 8 -27.37 18.85 13.60
CA ASP A 8 -28.25 18.67 12.45
C ASP A 8 -27.46 18.46 11.15
N GLY A 9 -26.30 19.12 11.01
CA GLY A 9 -25.38 18.91 9.90
C GLY A 9 -24.82 17.49 9.86
N LEU A 10 -24.29 17.01 10.97
CA LEU A 10 -23.75 15.65 11.09
C LEU A 10 -24.81 14.57 10.85
N LYS A 11 -26.03 14.79 11.37
CA LYS A 11 -27.16 13.88 11.16
C LYS A 11 -27.52 13.75 9.66
N ARG A 12 -27.56 14.88 8.93
CA ARG A 12 -27.83 14.85 7.47
C ARG A 12 -26.73 14.12 6.68
N ILE A 13 -25.46 14.28 7.09
CA ILE A 13 -24.35 13.57 6.48
C ILE A 13 -24.52 12.06 6.71
N ALA A 14 -24.78 11.62 7.93
CA ALA A 14 -24.99 10.21 8.25
C ALA A 14 -26.19 9.61 7.48
N GLU A 15 -27.31 10.34 7.39
CA GLU A 15 -28.48 9.89 6.61
C GLU A 15 -28.17 9.78 5.11
N ALA A 16 -27.35 10.69 4.55
CA ALA A 16 -26.93 10.64 3.16
C ALA A 16 -25.98 9.44 2.91
N GLN A 17 -25.03 9.20 3.79
CA GLN A 17 -24.13 8.05 3.73
C GLN A 17 -24.92 6.72 3.75
N GLU A 18 -25.87 6.58 4.69
CA GLU A 18 -26.70 5.37 4.77
C GLU A 18 -27.56 5.16 3.51
N ALA A 19 -28.08 6.24 2.92
CA ALA A 19 -28.84 6.18 1.66
C ALA A 19 -27.96 5.73 0.51
N THR A 20 -26.73 6.25 0.39
CA THR A 20 -25.72 5.86 -0.63
C THR A 20 -25.37 4.40 -0.47
N MET A 21 -25.05 3.95 0.73
CA MET A 21 -24.74 2.55 1.05
C MET A 21 -25.86 1.59 0.60
N ARG A 22 -27.10 1.92 0.93
CA ARG A 22 -28.27 1.12 0.54
C ARG A 22 -28.40 1.03 -0.96
N GLN A 23 -28.19 2.12 -1.68
CA GLN A 23 -28.23 2.13 -3.15
C GLN A 23 -27.12 1.27 -3.75
N CYS A 24 -25.88 1.40 -3.27
CA CYS A 24 -24.76 0.59 -3.76
C CYS A 24 -24.97 -0.91 -3.50
N ARG A 25 -25.51 -1.31 -2.34
CA ARG A 25 -25.87 -2.72 -2.07
C ARG A 25 -26.86 -3.28 -3.09
N ILE A 26 -27.89 -2.50 -3.43
CA ILE A 26 -28.88 -2.87 -4.45
C ILE A 26 -28.20 -3.02 -5.82
N MET A 27 -27.29 -2.10 -6.17
CA MET A 27 -26.59 -2.14 -7.45
C MET A 27 -25.65 -3.35 -7.56
N VAL A 28 -24.84 -3.64 -6.53
CA VAL A 28 -23.96 -4.82 -6.53
C VAL A 28 -24.76 -6.11 -6.64
N ALA A 29 -25.88 -6.21 -5.92
CA ALA A 29 -26.79 -7.37 -6.05
C ALA A 29 -27.40 -7.44 -7.46
N GLY A 30 -27.76 -6.30 -8.06
CA GLY A 30 -28.27 -6.21 -9.42
C GLY A 30 -27.26 -6.65 -10.47
N PHE A 31 -26.00 -6.19 -10.37
CA PHE A 31 -24.91 -6.62 -11.28
C PHE A 31 -24.70 -8.13 -11.23
N LYS A 32 -24.66 -8.72 -10.02
CA LYS A 32 -24.55 -10.18 -9.84
C LYS A 32 -25.74 -10.93 -10.46
N ALA A 33 -26.96 -10.41 -10.28
CA ALA A 33 -28.17 -11.04 -10.77
C ALA A 33 -28.33 -10.99 -12.29
N THR A 34 -27.87 -9.89 -12.93
CA THR A 34 -27.96 -9.67 -14.39
C THR A 34 -26.75 -10.20 -15.14
N GLY A 35 -25.65 -10.52 -14.44
CA GLY A 35 -24.39 -10.90 -15.07
C GLY A 35 -23.71 -9.72 -15.77
N GLU A 36 -23.86 -8.48 -15.24
CA GLU A 36 -23.25 -7.28 -15.83
C GLU A 36 -21.71 -7.39 -15.80
N GLN A 37 -21.04 -7.10 -16.90
CA GLN A 37 -19.58 -7.18 -17.05
C GLN A 37 -18.95 -5.88 -17.58
N ASP A 38 -19.75 -4.84 -17.84
CA ASP A 38 -19.21 -3.52 -18.17
C ASP A 38 -18.71 -2.82 -16.89
N ILE A 39 -17.41 -2.95 -16.63
CA ILE A 39 -16.77 -2.41 -15.44
C ILE A 39 -16.92 -0.88 -15.36
N ARG A 40 -16.86 -0.16 -16.50
CA ARG A 40 -16.99 1.31 -16.50
C ARG A 40 -18.39 1.75 -16.11
N TYR A 41 -19.40 1.00 -16.58
CA TYR A 41 -20.78 1.24 -16.18
C TYR A 41 -20.97 0.99 -14.69
N MET A 42 -20.44 -0.09 -14.17
CA MET A 42 -20.54 -0.44 -12.74
C MET A 42 -19.79 0.57 -11.85
N ASP A 43 -18.61 1.03 -12.27
CA ASP A 43 -17.80 2.03 -11.55
C ASP A 43 -18.57 3.31 -11.30
N GLY A 44 -19.32 3.81 -12.29
CA GLY A 44 -20.10 5.01 -12.14
C GLY A 44 -21.11 4.99 -10.98
N PHE A 45 -21.44 3.81 -10.44
CA PHE A 45 -22.26 3.66 -9.23
C PHE A 45 -21.45 3.44 -7.95
N MET A 46 -20.20 2.99 -8.08
CA MET A 46 -19.36 2.61 -6.93
C MET A 46 -18.37 3.70 -6.53
N ASP A 47 -18.08 4.66 -7.43
CA ASP A 47 -17.09 5.72 -7.16
C ASP A 47 -17.44 6.54 -5.91
N GLY A 48 -18.72 6.86 -5.71
CA GLY A 48 -19.17 7.60 -4.53
C GLY A 48 -19.04 6.81 -3.20
N LEU A 49 -18.78 5.51 -3.26
CA LEU A 49 -18.59 4.69 -2.06
C LEU A 49 -17.18 4.86 -1.47
N LEU A 50 -16.19 5.14 -2.34
CA LEU A 50 -14.79 5.34 -1.93
C LEU A 50 -14.63 6.56 -1.02
N ASP A 51 -15.45 7.61 -1.24
CA ASP A 51 -15.42 8.85 -0.44
C ASP A 51 -15.83 8.66 1.03
N PHE A 52 -16.48 7.54 1.35
CA PHE A 52 -16.99 7.24 2.68
C PHE A 52 -16.40 5.98 3.30
N MET A 53 -15.32 5.48 2.73
CA MET A 53 -14.78 4.18 3.10
C MET A 53 -13.76 4.32 4.22
N ASP A 54 -14.08 3.71 5.37
CA ASP A 54 -13.16 3.54 6.50
C ASP A 54 -12.79 2.05 6.63
N GLN A 55 -11.60 1.77 7.10
CA GLN A 55 -11.11 0.42 7.32
C GLN A 55 -12.04 -0.37 8.26
N GLY A 56 -12.43 -1.57 7.84
CA GLY A 56 -13.34 -2.44 8.59
C GLY A 56 -14.81 -1.98 8.60
N SER A 57 -15.15 -0.94 7.81
CA SER A 57 -16.53 -0.44 7.70
C SER A 57 -17.40 -1.33 6.79
N ASP A 58 -18.72 -1.20 6.96
CA ASP A 58 -19.69 -1.79 6.04
C ASP A 58 -19.48 -1.36 4.58
N THR A 59 -18.92 -0.16 4.40
CA THR A 59 -18.61 0.42 3.08
C THR A 59 -17.45 -0.33 2.43
N GLU A 60 -16.39 -0.59 3.19
CA GLU A 60 -15.27 -1.41 2.71
C GLU A 60 -15.73 -2.82 2.37
N GLN A 61 -16.53 -3.44 3.21
CA GLN A 61 -17.07 -4.78 2.96
C GLN A 61 -17.87 -4.83 1.66
N LEU A 62 -18.74 -3.86 1.40
CA LEU A 62 -19.51 -3.78 0.16
C LEU A 62 -18.61 -3.58 -1.06
N TYR A 63 -17.57 -2.75 -0.94
CA TYR A 63 -16.63 -2.55 -2.03
C TYR A 63 -15.82 -3.81 -2.31
N ARG A 64 -15.42 -4.56 -1.28
CA ARG A 64 -14.77 -5.88 -1.42
C ARG A 64 -15.69 -6.89 -2.12
N GLU A 65 -16.99 -6.88 -1.82
CA GLU A 65 -17.97 -7.71 -2.54
C GLU A 65 -18.08 -7.34 -4.03
N TYR A 66 -17.98 -6.06 -4.34
CA TYR A 66 -17.95 -5.57 -5.72
C TYR A 66 -16.68 -6.02 -6.46
N LEU A 67 -15.51 -5.88 -5.84
CA LEU A 67 -14.24 -6.35 -6.40
C LEU A 67 -14.23 -7.86 -6.60
N ALA A 68 -14.83 -8.60 -5.68
CA ALA A 68 -15.02 -10.04 -5.79
C ALA A 68 -15.84 -10.40 -7.03
N TYR A 69 -16.91 -9.66 -7.28
CA TYR A 69 -17.73 -9.87 -8.47
C TYR A 69 -16.91 -9.59 -9.75
N ILE A 70 -16.16 -8.49 -9.82
CA ILE A 70 -15.24 -8.24 -10.95
C ILE A 70 -14.27 -9.40 -11.12
N SER A 71 -13.66 -9.89 -10.05
CA SER A 71 -12.70 -10.99 -10.08
C SER A 71 -13.30 -12.28 -10.66
N SER A 72 -14.61 -12.49 -10.54
CA SER A 72 -15.29 -13.69 -11.04
C SER A 72 -15.31 -13.80 -12.57
N PHE A 73 -15.24 -12.67 -13.29
CA PHE A 73 -15.22 -12.64 -14.76
C PHE A 73 -13.96 -11.96 -15.34
N ASN A 74 -13.25 -11.14 -14.57
CA ASN A 74 -11.98 -10.52 -14.92
C ASN A 74 -11.01 -10.57 -13.73
N PRO A 75 -10.34 -11.74 -13.50
CA PRO A 75 -9.48 -11.94 -12.34
C PRO A 75 -8.29 -10.97 -12.25
N GLU A 76 -7.72 -10.56 -13.38
CA GLU A 76 -6.58 -9.64 -13.40
C GLU A 76 -7.00 -8.24 -12.94
N GLU A 77 -8.11 -7.74 -13.45
CA GLU A 77 -8.65 -6.42 -13.06
C GLU A 77 -9.14 -6.43 -11.60
N GLY A 78 -9.79 -7.49 -11.16
CA GLY A 78 -10.22 -7.62 -9.78
C GLY A 78 -9.05 -7.62 -8.79
N LYS A 79 -7.98 -8.37 -9.08
CA LYS A 79 -6.74 -8.36 -8.28
C LYS A 79 -6.10 -6.97 -8.25
N ARG A 80 -5.99 -6.31 -9.41
CA ARG A 80 -5.42 -4.96 -9.49
C ARG A 80 -6.18 -3.99 -8.60
N ARG A 81 -7.50 -3.95 -8.70
CA ARG A 81 -8.35 -3.06 -7.92
C ARG A 81 -8.36 -3.37 -6.43
N PHE A 82 -8.23 -4.64 -6.08
CA PHE A 82 -8.09 -5.03 -4.69
C PHE A 82 -6.79 -4.47 -4.09
N LEU A 83 -5.69 -4.52 -4.85
CA LEU A 83 -4.43 -3.88 -4.46
C LEU A 83 -4.56 -2.35 -4.38
N ASP A 84 -5.26 -1.72 -5.33
CA ASP A 84 -5.53 -0.29 -5.31
C ASP A 84 -6.37 0.12 -4.08
N LEU A 85 -7.35 -0.72 -3.69
CA LEU A 85 -8.11 -0.52 -2.45
C LEU A 85 -7.21 -0.61 -1.21
N GLU A 86 -6.37 -1.62 -1.14
CA GLU A 86 -5.41 -1.77 -0.05
C GLU A 86 -4.43 -0.58 -0.01
N ASP A 87 -4.01 -0.05 -1.16
CA ASP A 87 -3.15 1.14 -1.27
C ASP A 87 -3.85 2.41 -0.72
N SER A 88 -5.17 2.54 -0.91
CA SER A 88 -5.92 3.75 -0.52
C SER A 88 -6.14 3.90 1.00
N GLN A 89 -6.02 2.82 1.76
CA GLN A 89 -6.35 2.77 3.20
C GLN A 89 -5.15 2.77 4.14
N GLY A 90 -3.95 2.90 3.60
CA GLY A 90 -2.73 2.86 4.40
C GLY A 90 -2.46 4.14 5.20
N TYR A 91 -2.65 4.07 6.51
CA TYR A 91 -2.35 5.18 7.41
C TYR A 91 -0.84 5.38 7.63
N TRP A 92 -0.44 6.66 7.66
CA TRP A 92 0.92 7.06 8.05
C TRP A 92 1.01 7.12 9.57
N THR A 93 1.59 6.12 10.20
CA THR A 93 1.85 6.14 11.63
C THR A 93 3.18 6.85 11.93
N PRO A 94 3.42 7.34 13.16
CA PRO A 94 4.73 7.88 13.53
C PRO A 94 5.90 6.92 13.23
N ALA A 95 5.71 5.61 13.33
CA ALA A 95 6.72 4.61 12.98
C ALA A 95 7.01 4.58 11.48
N VAL A 96 5.98 4.73 10.63
CA VAL A 96 6.13 4.83 9.16
C VAL A 96 6.91 6.09 8.80
N ILE A 97 6.63 7.22 9.45
CA ILE A 97 7.35 8.47 9.23
C ILE A 97 8.81 8.34 9.65
N ALA A 98 9.07 7.78 10.83
CA ALA A 98 10.44 7.54 11.28
C ALA A 98 11.21 6.67 10.27
N ALA A 99 10.57 5.64 9.70
CA ALA A 99 11.15 4.82 8.65
C ALA A 99 11.45 5.63 7.37
N GLY A 100 10.52 6.50 6.95
CA GLY A 100 10.72 7.39 5.80
C GLY A 100 11.89 8.36 6.00
N MET A 101 12.00 8.96 7.20
CA MET A 101 13.14 9.83 7.55
C MET A 101 14.47 9.07 7.50
N VAL A 102 14.50 7.84 8.04
CA VAL A 102 15.68 6.99 8.00
C VAL A 102 16.03 6.60 6.56
N ALA A 103 15.07 6.19 5.76
CA ALA A 103 15.29 5.84 4.36
C ALA A 103 15.84 7.02 3.55
N ARG A 104 15.30 8.23 3.73
CA ARG A 104 15.80 9.45 3.10
C ARG A 104 17.25 9.75 3.49
N GLU A 105 17.60 9.57 4.76
CA GLU A 105 18.98 9.77 5.24
C GLU A 105 19.94 8.73 4.65
N VAL A 106 19.53 7.45 4.68
CA VAL A 106 20.35 6.32 4.23
C VAL A 106 20.63 6.36 2.72
N HIS A 107 19.68 6.85 1.92
CA HIS A 107 19.80 6.99 0.47
C HIS A 107 20.14 8.42 0.03
N GLN A 108 20.62 9.27 0.95
CA GLN A 108 20.92 10.67 0.65
C GLN A 108 21.88 10.79 -0.53
N GLY A 109 21.46 11.55 -1.57
CA GLY A 109 22.24 11.79 -2.78
C GLY A 109 22.20 10.68 -3.81
N GLN A 110 21.56 9.55 -3.53
CA GLN A 110 21.31 8.50 -4.52
C GLN A 110 20.29 8.99 -5.55
N LYS A 111 20.48 8.56 -6.79
CA LYS A 111 19.59 8.92 -7.91
C LYS A 111 19.10 7.67 -8.63
N ASP A 112 17.87 7.75 -9.11
CA ASP A 112 17.32 6.72 -9.99
C ASP A 112 17.93 6.80 -11.41
N LYS A 113 17.54 5.90 -12.30
CA LYS A 113 18.01 5.87 -13.69
C LYS A 113 17.56 7.10 -14.51
N GLY A 114 16.52 7.78 -14.08
CA GLY A 114 16.06 9.03 -14.66
C GLY A 114 16.85 10.24 -14.20
N GLY A 115 17.73 10.08 -13.19
CA GLY A 115 18.48 11.16 -12.56
C GLY A 115 17.72 11.89 -11.46
N ASN A 116 16.53 11.41 -11.08
CA ASN A 116 15.73 11.96 -10.01
C ASN A 116 16.26 11.52 -8.64
N ASP A 117 15.87 12.21 -7.58
CA ASP A 117 16.14 11.78 -6.22
C ASP A 117 15.53 10.38 -5.98
N TYR A 118 16.32 9.47 -5.41
CA TYR A 118 15.92 8.07 -5.27
C TYR A 118 14.78 7.89 -4.26
N PHE A 119 14.83 8.64 -3.16
CA PHE A 119 13.78 8.61 -2.17
C PHE A 119 12.45 9.05 -2.77
N GLU A 120 12.41 10.22 -3.41
CA GLU A 120 11.19 10.81 -3.97
C GLU A 120 10.62 10.02 -5.15
N SER A 121 11.48 9.47 -6.01
CA SER A 121 11.06 8.82 -7.25
C SER A 121 10.81 7.32 -7.12
N HIS A 122 11.32 6.69 -6.05
CA HIS A 122 11.22 5.24 -5.86
C HIS A 122 10.76 4.83 -4.47
N LEU A 123 11.51 5.14 -3.40
CA LEU A 123 11.18 4.61 -2.07
C LEU A 123 9.85 5.14 -1.55
N LEU A 124 9.59 6.44 -1.69
CA LEU A 124 8.33 7.05 -1.27
C LEU A 124 7.12 6.49 -2.03
N PRO A 125 7.09 6.40 -3.37
CA PRO A 125 5.99 5.75 -4.11
C PRO A 125 5.78 4.28 -3.73
N VAL A 126 6.84 3.50 -3.51
CA VAL A 126 6.71 2.10 -3.08
C VAL A 126 6.09 2.00 -1.69
N ALA A 127 6.53 2.84 -0.74
CA ALA A 127 5.96 2.88 0.60
C ALA A 127 4.51 3.41 0.60
N GLN A 128 4.20 4.43 -0.23
CA GLN A 128 2.83 4.94 -0.39
C GLN A 128 1.87 3.87 -0.90
N SER A 129 2.35 2.98 -1.77
CA SER A 129 1.58 1.86 -2.30
C SER A 129 1.37 0.72 -1.29
N GLY A 130 1.99 0.76 -0.13
CA GLY A 130 1.77 -0.22 0.93
C GLY A 130 0.47 0.03 1.67
N PHE A 131 -0.31 -1.03 1.88
CA PHE A 131 -1.59 -0.96 2.59
C PHE A 131 -1.40 -0.85 4.10
N THR A 132 -0.63 -1.75 4.70
CA THR A 132 -0.40 -1.74 6.14
C THR A 132 0.81 -0.87 6.49
N TRP A 133 0.85 -0.38 7.74
CA TRP A 133 2.02 0.33 8.24
C TRP A 133 3.32 -0.48 8.15
N LYS A 134 3.25 -1.82 8.24
CA LYS A 134 4.39 -2.72 8.04
C LYS A 134 4.84 -2.73 6.58
N GLU A 135 3.90 -2.81 5.64
CA GLU A 135 4.22 -2.72 4.21
C GLU A 135 4.88 -1.39 3.86
N LYS A 136 4.43 -0.28 4.45
CA LYS A 136 5.04 1.04 4.25
C LYS A 136 6.47 1.10 4.81
N ILE A 137 6.71 0.60 6.03
CA ILE A 137 8.05 0.56 6.61
C ILE A 137 8.98 -0.31 5.76
N VAL A 138 8.56 -1.53 5.41
CA VAL A 138 9.34 -2.43 4.56
C VAL A 138 9.54 -1.83 3.17
N GLY A 139 8.53 -1.14 2.63
CA GLY A 139 8.62 -0.41 1.36
C GLY A 139 9.67 0.70 1.37
N PHE A 140 9.82 1.44 2.47
CA PHE A 140 10.90 2.42 2.62
C PHE A 140 12.29 1.78 2.69
N LEU A 141 12.40 0.59 3.28
CA LEU A 141 13.69 -0.03 3.62
C LEU A 141 14.14 -1.10 2.62
N HIS A 142 13.30 -1.48 1.63
CA HIS A 142 13.52 -2.69 0.83
C HIS A 142 14.85 -2.69 0.06
N ASP A 143 15.34 -1.53 -0.37
CA ASP A 143 16.61 -1.39 -1.05
C ASP A 143 17.77 -1.01 -0.12
N ALA A 144 17.49 -0.61 1.14
CA ALA A 144 18.54 -0.14 2.02
C ALA A 144 19.61 -1.20 2.34
N ILE A 145 19.20 -2.48 2.41
CA ILE A 145 20.11 -3.61 2.66
C ILE A 145 20.80 -4.12 1.38
N GLU A 146 20.34 -3.73 0.19
CA GLU A 146 21.01 -4.03 -1.08
C GLU A 146 22.01 -2.95 -1.46
N ASP A 147 21.65 -1.69 -1.25
CA ASP A 147 22.34 -0.53 -1.78
C ASP A 147 23.27 0.14 -0.77
N THR A 148 23.26 -0.28 0.51
CA THR A 148 24.03 0.36 1.58
C THR A 148 24.73 -0.67 2.50
N ASP A 149 25.60 -0.20 3.39
CA ASP A 149 26.29 -1.04 4.37
C ASP A 149 25.47 -1.27 5.66
N TYR A 150 24.20 -0.85 5.71
CA TYR A 150 23.37 -1.04 6.89
C TYR A 150 22.84 -2.47 6.99
N THR A 151 22.85 -3.00 8.24
CA THR A 151 22.10 -4.24 8.56
C THR A 151 20.66 -3.92 8.92
N ILE A 152 19.78 -4.93 8.84
CA ILE A 152 18.37 -4.80 9.22
C ILE A 152 18.24 -4.28 10.65
N GLU A 153 19.02 -4.83 11.59
CA GLU A 153 18.99 -4.43 13.00
C GLU A 153 19.49 -2.99 13.21
N ALA A 154 20.45 -2.54 12.40
CA ALA A 154 20.93 -1.16 12.47
C ALA A 154 19.88 -0.17 11.96
N LEU A 155 19.13 -0.53 10.90
CA LEU A 155 18.03 0.26 10.39
C LEU A 155 16.90 0.36 11.40
N PHE A 156 16.49 -0.76 12.02
CA PHE A 156 15.43 -0.78 13.02
C PHE A 156 15.77 0.06 14.27
N ARG A 157 17.00 -0.04 14.76
CA ARG A 157 17.46 0.83 15.87
C ARG A 157 17.39 2.31 15.49
N LYS A 158 17.79 2.66 14.27
CA LYS A 158 17.69 4.05 13.78
C LYS A 158 16.24 4.53 13.76
N ILE A 159 15.30 3.67 13.30
CA ILE A 159 13.87 3.99 13.29
C ILE A 159 13.36 4.20 14.72
N GLU A 160 13.69 3.29 15.65
CA GLU A 160 13.28 3.44 17.06
C GLU A 160 13.81 4.72 17.69
N ASP A 161 15.08 5.05 17.44
CA ASP A 161 15.69 6.29 17.96
C ASP A 161 15.04 7.54 17.36
N THR A 162 14.67 7.49 16.08
CA THR A 162 13.94 8.58 15.41
C THR A 162 12.51 8.67 15.96
N LEU A 163 11.82 7.55 16.13
CA LEU A 163 10.49 7.49 16.70
C LEU A 163 10.45 8.05 18.14
N ARG A 164 11.45 7.74 18.96
CA ARG A 164 11.57 8.31 20.31
C ARG A 164 11.77 9.83 20.27
N LYS A 165 12.55 10.35 19.33
CA LYS A 165 12.69 11.81 19.13
C LYS A 165 11.36 12.45 18.71
N LEU A 166 10.64 11.86 17.76
CA LEU A 166 9.33 12.34 17.32
C LEU A 166 8.32 12.34 18.46
N SER A 167 8.34 11.30 19.33
CA SER A 167 7.44 11.19 20.47
C SER A 167 7.65 12.26 21.56
N THR A 168 8.85 12.84 21.64
CA THR A 168 9.24 13.84 22.63
C THR A 168 9.31 15.25 22.05
N SER A 169 9.16 15.43 20.71
CA SER A 169 9.24 16.72 20.05
C SER A 169 7.93 17.50 20.19
N GLU A 170 8.03 18.78 20.55
CA GLU A 170 6.92 19.73 20.46
C GLU A 170 6.77 20.28 19.02
N ASP A 171 7.73 20.02 18.16
CA ASP A 171 7.72 20.43 16.75
C ASP A 171 6.93 19.44 15.91
N GLU A 172 5.79 19.87 15.40
CA GLU A 172 4.89 19.07 14.55
C GLU A 172 5.15 19.26 13.04
N ALA A 173 6.20 19.99 12.64
CA ALA A 173 6.50 20.27 11.24
C ALA A 173 6.67 19.00 10.38
N TRP A 174 7.10 17.89 10.99
CA TRP A 174 7.17 16.60 10.32
C TRP A 174 5.81 16.05 9.86
N LYS A 175 4.70 16.47 10.49
CA LYS A 175 3.34 16.08 10.08
C LYS A 175 2.97 16.72 8.73
N GLU A 176 3.38 17.99 8.53
CA GLU A 176 3.14 18.73 7.28
C GLU A 176 4.04 18.20 6.15
N GLU A 177 5.27 17.79 6.45
CA GLU A 177 6.24 17.30 5.45
C GLU A 177 5.76 16.03 4.73
N PHE A 178 4.99 15.19 5.42
CA PHE A 178 4.47 13.93 4.85
C PHE A 178 2.98 13.99 4.48
N ASP A 179 2.39 15.20 4.41
CA ASP A 179 0.97 15.42 4.11
C ASP A 179 0.03 14.55 4.98
N MET A 180 0.35 14.52 6.28
CA MET A 180 -0.32 13.63 7.20
C MET A 180 -1.59 14.21 7.79
N MET A 181 -2.68 13.48 7.65
CA MET A 181 -3.83 13.65 8.53
C MET A 181 -3.48 13.12 9.92
N PRO A 182 -3.57 13.94 10.99
CA PRO A 182 -3.29 13.46 12.32
C PRO A 182 -4.30 12.38 12.71
N PHE A 183 -3.80 11.25 13.17
CA PHE A 183 -4.63 10.23 13.80
C PHE A 183 -5.25 10.85 15.07
N PRO A 184 -6.57 11.00 15.16
CA PRO A 184 -7.17 11.66 16.33
C PRO A 184 -7.02 10.75 17.56
N GLY A 185 -6.17 11.17 18.49
CA GLY A 185 -6.22 10.70 19.87
C GLY A 185 -5.40 9.47 20.24
N GLU A 186 -4.49 8.99 19.40
CA GLU A 186 -3.66 7.82 19.75
C GLU A 186 -2.30 8.18 20.35
N SER A 187 -1.95 7.43 21.40
CA SER A 187 -0.59 7.35 21.92
C SER A 187 0.32 6.77 20.82
N ILE A 188 1.55 7.31 20.67
CA ILE A 188 2.52 6.80 19.71
C ILE A 188 2.74 5.30 19.96
N TYR A 189 2.38 4.49 18.96
CA TYR A 189 2.61 3.06 18.99
C TYR A 189 4.06 2.76 18.58
N PHE A 190 4.76 2.04 19.43
CA PHE A 190 6.06 1.47 19.11
C PHE A 190 5.87 0.04 18.61
N PRO A 191 6.45 -0.34 17.46
CA PRO A 191 6.42 -1.73 17.01
C PRO A 191 6.94 -2.68 18.08
N SER A 192 6.28 -3.83 18.26
CA SER A 192 6.72 -4.90 19.16
C SER A 192 7.89 -5.68 18.58
N ASP A 193 8.53 -6.51 19.38
CA ASP A 193 9.59 -7.41 18.91
C ASP A 193 9.10 -8.34 17.80
N ASP A 194 7.84 -8.82 17.88
CA ASP A 194 7.22 -9.65 16.84
C ASP A 194 7.01 -8.86 15.54
N ASP A 195 6.62 -7.58 15.61
CA ASP A 195 6.49 -6.71 14.44
C ASP A 195 7.84 -6.50 13.76
N TRP A 196 8.90 -6.23 14.55
CA TRP A 196 10.25 -6.09 14.02
C TRP A 196 10.75 -7.38 13.38
N GLN A 197 10.46 -8.53 13.98
CA GLN A 197 10.84 -9.83 13.43
C GLN A 197 10.15 -10.08 12.08
N GLU A 198 8.83 -9.85 11.98
CA GLU A 198 8.07 -10.01 10.74
C GLU A 198 8.60 -9.12 9.61
N MET A 199 8.86 -7.83 9.91
CA MET A 199 9.44 -6.91 8.94
C MET A 199 10.87 -7.29 8.56
N GLY A 200 11.67 -7.78 9.51
CA GLY A 200 13.03 -8.26 9.29
C GLY A 200 13.07 -9.47 8.36
N ASP A 201 12.17 -10.43 8.56
CA ASP A 201 12.04 -11.60 7.70
C ASP A 201 11.63 -11.20 6.27
N ALA A 202 10.74 -10.23 6.14
CA ALA A 202 10.35 -9.70 4.82
C ALA A 202 11.52 -9.00 4.10
N LEU A 203 12.29 -8.17 4.81
CA LEU A 203 13.49 -7.51 4.26
C LEU A 203 14.56 -8.52 3.85
N ALA A 204 14.77 -9.57 4.63
CA ALA A 204 15.73 -10.64 4.28
C ALA A 204 15.35 -11.35 2.97
N ILE A 205 14.03 -11.55 2.73
CA ILE A 205 13.52 -12.11 1.48
C ILE A 205 13.68 -11.11 0.33
N LEU A 206 13.48 -9.83 0.55
CA LEU A 206 13.63 -8.79 -0.48
C LEU A 206 15.07 -8.63 -0.95
N ASN A 207 16.07 -8.94 -0.13
CA ASN A 207 17.49 -8.83 -0.50
C ASN A 207 17.88 -9.83 -1.58
N TYR A 208 18.02 -9.37 -2.82
CA TYR A 208 18.40 -10.19 -3.97
C TYR A 208 19.74 -10.90 -3.78
N HIS A 209 20.71 -10.28 -3.11
CA HIS A 209 22.07 -10.82 -2.95
C HIS A 209 22.13 -12.12 -2.12
N THR A 210 21.07 -12.43 -1.38
CA THR A 210 20.96 -13.67 -0.60
C THR A 210 20.40 -14.84 -1.40
N ALA A 211 19.92 -14.62 -2.62
CA ALA A 211 19.39 -15.66 -3.49
C ALA A 211 20.47 -16.20 -4.45
N PRO A 212 20.49 -17.50 -4.73
CA PRO A 212 21.50 -18.09 -5.61
C PRO A 212 21.34 -17.69 -7.10
N ASN A 213 20.12 -17.36 -7.51
CA ASN A 213 19.78 -16.90 -8.84
C ASN A 213 18.42 -16.21 -8.86
N ARG A 214 18.02 -15.62 -10.01
CA ARG A 214 16.79 -14.87 -10.18
C ARG A 214 15.52 -15.71 -10.02
N GLU A 215 15.51 -16.94 -10.47
CA GLU A 215 14.37 -17.85 -10.36
C GLU A 215 14.05 -18.15 -8.88
N GLU A 216 15.06 -18.56 -8.10
CA GLU A 216 14.91 -18.80 -6.67
C GLU A 216 14.58 -17.51 -5.91
N TYR A 217 15.09 -16.36 -6.38
CA TYR A 217 14.68 -15.07 -5.81
C TYR A 217 13.17 -14.81 -5.95
N ILE A 218 12.61 -15.02 -7.13
CA ILE A 218 11.18 -14.81 -7.37
C ILE A 218 10.34 -15.85 -6.61
N LYS A 219 10.75 -17.11 -6.59
CA LYS A 219 10.01 -18.20 -5.98
C LYS A 219 9.79 -18.02 -4.47
N ARG A 220 10.77 -17.50 -3.75
CA ARG A 220 10.71 -17.37 -2.29
C ARG A 220 9.66 -16.38 -1.78
N PHE A 221 9.16 -15.48 -2.62
CA PHE A 221 8.08 -14.55 -2.24
C PHE A 221 6.77 -15.26 -1.90
N GLY A 222 6.53 -16.48 -2.41
CA GLY A 222 5.36 -17.28 -2.03
C GLY A 222 5.31 -17.67 -0.55
N GLU A 223 6.42 -17.58 0.17
CA GLU A 223 6.54 -17.95 1.59
C GLU A 223 6.29 -16.78 2.56
N ASN A 224 6.27 -15.52 2.05
CA ASN A 224 6.11 -14.33 2.91
C ASN A 224 5.24 -13.28 2.20
N GLN A 225 4.02 -13.11 2.70
CA GLN A 225 3.03 -12.21 2.09
C GLN A 225 3.42 -10.73 2.20
N LEU A 226 4.08 -10.31 3.29
CA LEU A 226 4.56 -8.95 3.45
C LEU A 226 5.64 -8.62 2.39
N ALA A 227 6.63 -9.50 2.23
CA ALA A 227 7.64 -9.33 1.20
C ALA A 227 7.06 -9.36 -0.21
N LEU A 228 6.10 -10.25 -0.48
CA LEU A 228 5.42 -10.37 -1.77
C LEU A 228 4.71 -9.08 -2.16
N ARG A 229 3.92 -8.50 -1.24
CA ARG A 229 3.18 -7.25 -1.50
C ARG A 229 4.12 -6.08 -1.75
N VAL A 230 5.16 -5.93 -0.93
CA VAL A 230 6.17 -4.89 -1.14
C VAL A 230 6.89 -5.08 -2.47
N LYS A 231 7.23 -6.34 -2.85
CA LYS A 231 7.85 -6.60 -4.16
C LYS A 231 6.95 -6.26 -5.33
N LEU A 232 5.65 -6.50 -5.22
CA LEU A 232 4.69 -6.08 -6.24
C LEU A 232 4.66 -4.56 -6.40
N ASN A 233 4.68 -3.80 -5.30
CA ASN A 233 4.72 -2.34 -5.32
C ASN A 233 6.03 -1.81 -5.92
N ASP A 234 7.18 -2.36 -5.52
CA ASP A 234 8.49 -2.06 -6.10
C ASP A 234 8.49 -2.31 -7.62
N MET A 235 8.03 -3.46 -8.07
CA MET A 235 7.99 -3.78 -9.48
C MET A 235 7.04 -2.89 -10.27
N ARG A 236 5.88 -2.51 -9.70
CA ARG A 236 4.94 -1.56 -10.31
C ARG A 236 5.63 -0.22 -10.57
N ASN A 237 6.33 0.33 -9.57
CA ASN A 237 7.09 1.57 -9.72
C ASN A 237 8.24 1.41 -10.74
N ASN A 238 8.94 0.28 -10.73
CA ASN A 238 10.03 -0.02 -11.67
C ASN A 238 9.57 -0.26 -13.12
N MET A 239 8.31 -0.61 -13.36
CA MET A 239 7.72 -0.76 -14.69
C MET A 239 7.28 0.56 -15.31
N ASP A 240 7.26 1.64 -14.56
CA ASP A 240 6.99 2.98 -15.12
C ASP A 240 8.19 3.48 -15.94
N ILE A 241 8.18 3.16 -17.23
CA ILE A 241 9.23 3.55 -18.18
C ILE A 241 9.26 5.07 -18.41
N SER A 242 8.18 5.81 -18.10
CA SER A 242 8.12 7.27 -18.28
C SER A 242 9.10 8.02 -17.37
N ARG A 243 9.53 7.38 -16.28
CA ARG A 243 10.55 7.93 -15.37
C ARG A 243 11.94 8.02 -15.99
N ILE A 244 12.19 7.33 -17.11
CA ILE A 244 13.47 7.36 -17.84
C ILE A 244 13.33 8.28 -19.05
N PRO A 245 13.95 9.48 -19.05
CA PRO A 245 13.79 10.47 -20.13
C PRO A 245 14.18 9.95 -21.52
N SER A 246 15.12 9.00 -21.58
CA SER A 246 15.63 8.44 -22.85
C SER A 246 15.86 6.93 -22.69
N PRO A 247 14.78 6.11 -22.68
CA PRO A 247 14.91 4.69 -22.44
C PRO A 247 15.66 4.00 -23.59
N THR A 248 16.55 3.09 -23.23
CA THR A 248 17.37 2.28 -24.15
C THR A 248 16.69 0.94 -24.46
N PRO A 249 17.12 0.19 -25.49
CA PRO A 249 16.62 -1.18 -25.72
C PRO A 249 16.74 -2.09 -24.49
N LYS A 250 17.80 -1.94 -23.68
CA LYS A 250 17.97 -2.70 -22.43
C LYS A 250 16.90 -2.35 -21.37
N ASP A 251 16.40 -1.12 -21.37
CA ASP A 251 15.33 -0.72 -20.44
C ASP A 251 14.02 -1.37 -20.85
N TYR A 252 13.72 -1.49 -22.14
CA TYR A 252 12.56 -2.23 -22.64
C TYR A 252 12.67 -3.75 -22.40
N GLU A 253 13.84 -4.36 -22.61
CA GLU A 253 14.08 -5.77 -22.26
C GLU A 253 13.85 -6.03 -20.77
N ARG A 254 14.31 -5.12 -19.92
CA ARG A 254 14.06 -5.19 -18.47
C ARG A 254 12.59 -5.04 -18.14
N LEU A 255 11.89 -4.11 -18.80
CA LEU A 255 10.45 -3.91 -18.62
C LEU A 255 9.66 -5.20 -18.94
N GLU A 256 9.95 -5.86 -20.06
CA GLU A 256 9.28 -7.11 -20.43
C GLU A 256 9.56 -8.25 -19.43
N ARG A 257 10.79 -8.32 -18.91
CA ARG A 257 11.11 -9.25 -17.83
C ARG A 257 10.29 -8.94 -16.57
N TYR A 258 10.22 -7.68 -16.16
CA TYR A 258 9.45 -7.26 -14.98
C TYR A 258 7.96 -7.56 -15.14
N LYS A 259 7.37 -7.33 -16.30
CA LYS A 259 5.97 -7.71 -16.56
C LYS A 259 5.73 -9.21 -16.40
N SER A 260 6.66 -10.04 -16.90
CA SER A 260 6.56 -11.49 -16.75
C SER A 260 6.69 -11.93 -15.29
N GLU A 261 7.67 -11.41 -14.55
CA GLU A 261 7.88 -11.72 -13.14
C GLU A 261 6.73 -11.19 -12.26
N TYR A 262 6.22 -10.00 -12.55
CA TYR A 262 5.07 -9.41 -11.86
C TYR A 262 3.84 -10.32 -11.94
N LYS A 263 3.59 -10.90 -13.12
CA LYS A 263 2.50 -11.86 -13.29
C LYS A 263 2.68 -13.10 -12.42
N VAL A 264 3.91 -13.64 -12.36
CA VAL A 264 4.22 -14.78 -11.49
C VAL A 264 3.98 -14.43 -10.02
N LEU A 265 4.39 -13.24 -9.58
CA LEU A 265 4.17 -12.78 -8.19
C LEU A 265 2.69 -12.55 -7.88
N LEU A 266 1.92 -12.01 -8.82
CA LEU A 266 0.46 -11.87 -8.66
C LEU A 266 -0.24 -13.21 -8.43
N ASP A 267 0.22 -14.26 -9.12
CA ASP A 267 -0.34 -15.61 -8.96
C ASP A 267 0.00 -16.25 -7.60
N MET A 268 0.98 -15.71 -6.85
CA MET A 268 1.33 -16.14 -5.50
C MET A 268 0.47 -15.47 -4.42
N LEU A 269 -0.26 -14.39 -4.76
CA LEU A 269 -1.18 -13.78 -3.80
C LEU A 269 -2.27 -14.81 -3.42
N PRO A 270 -2.64 -14.90 -2.13
CA PRO A 270 -3.75 -15.73 -1.73
C PRO A 270 -5.00 -15.35 -2.52
N PRO A 271 -5.88 -16.32 -2.82
CA PRO A 271 -7.18 -15.99 -3.38
C PRO A 271 -7.87 -15.00 -2.43
N ILE A 272 -8.54 -14.00 -3.01
CA ILE A 272 -9.36 -13.08 -2.23
C ILE A 272 -10.35 -13.94 -1.45
N ASP A 273 -10.24 -13.94 -0.12
CA ASP A 273 -11.21 -14.67 0.71
C ASP A 273 -12.54 -13.93 0.66
N LEU A 274 -13.44 -14.45 -0.14
CA LEU A 274 -14.80 -13.94 -0.31
C LEU A 274 -15.75 -14.48 0.77
N SER A 275 -15.29 -15.37 1.64
CA SER A 275 -16.03 -15.93 2.75
C SER A 275 -15.93 -15.03 4.00
N VAL A 276 -16.19 -13.75 3.86
CA VAL A 276 -16.58 -12.96 5.03
C VAL A 276 -17.93 -13.48 5.44
N ASN A 277 -17.95 -14.26 6.52
CA ASN A 277 -19.15 -14.84 7.09
C ASN A 277 -20.21 -13.77 7.26
N LEU A 278 -21.27 -13.88 6.49
CA LEU A 278 -22.54 -13.23 6.71
C LEU A 278 -23.24 -14.00 7.85
N GLU A 279 -22.73 -13.91 9.10
CA GLU A 279 -23.47 -14.28 10.30
C GLU A 279 -24.06 -13.04 10.97
#